data_d178c1551963e449610e0ed7535fbfc9
#
_entry.id   d178c1551963e449610e0ed7535fbfc9
#
_cell.length_a   1.000
_cell.length_b   1.000
_cell.length_c   1.000
_cell.angle_alpha   90.00
_cell.angle_beta   90.00
_cell.angle_gamma   90.00
#
_symmetry.space_group_name_H-M   'P 1'
#
loop_
_entity.id
_entity.type
_entity.pdbx_description
1 polymer ?
#
loop_
_entity_poly.entity_id
_entity_poly.type
_entity_poly.pdbx_seq_one_letter_code
_entity_poly.pdbx_strand_id
1 'polypeptide(L)'
;MRKQASIDSTLVTFSLSSMAASIVKSAVHKLCWQWQALVLIALHLCYCHNFGAIAQEVPCCFIFGDSLVDNGNNNHILSLARADYPPYGIDFPAGPSGRFSNGKTTADVITELLGFDDYIPPYSAATGKDVLKGVNYASAAAGIRDDTGRHLGERISFSGQVRNHQETVSRIAELMGSEEAAAKHLSKCIYSFGLGSNDYLNNYFVPLVYTTALEFTPEEYADDLIRTYTVSVGFQVTNEACCGVGRNNGQITCLPLQAPCENRDQYLFWDAFHPKEAANRAVGRRFYKAQSPSDTYPFDIHRLAQL
;
A
#
# COMPACT_ATOMS: atom_id res chain seq x y z
N MET A 1 97.01 30.20 40.57
CA MET A 1 95.62 30.65 40.84
C MET A 1 94.78 29.99 39.82
N ARG A 2 94.01 28.90 40.22
CA ARG A 2 93.01 28.20 39.38
C ARG A 2 91.66 28.88 39.60
N LYS A 3 91.03 29.37 38.54
CA LYS A 3 89.63 29.69 38.57
C LYS A 3 88.87 28.53 37.86
N GLN A 4 88.04 27.87 38.62
CA GLN A 4 87.17 26.78 38.20
C GLN A 4 85.87 27.37 37.66
N ALA A 5 85.56 27.14 36.41
CA ALA A 5 84.30 27.54 35.85
C ALA A 5 83.22 26.56 36.25
N SER A 6 82.25 27.02 37.01
CA SER A 6 81.02 26.32 37.31
C SER A 6 80.05 26.36 36.10
N ILE A 7 79.83 25.29 35.45
CA ILE A 7 78.83 25.17 34.40
C ILE A 7 77.49 25.04 35.07
N ASP A 8 76.61 25.97 34.77
CA ASP A 8 75.24 26.08 35.29
C ASP A 8 74.34 24.94 34.80
N SER A 9 74.25 23.88 35.60
CA SER A 9 73.41 22.73 35.29
C SER A 9 71.89 22.99 35.34
N THR A 10 71.50 24.17 35.79
CA THR A 10 70.10 24.57 35.97
C THR A 10 69.37 24.94 34.64
N LEU A 11 70.13 25.52 33.68
CA LEU A 11 69.58 25.98 32.41
C LEU A 11 69.22 24.83 31.45
N VAL A 12 69.98 23.70 31.53
CA VAL A 12 69.68 22.49 30.65
C VAL A 12 68.47 21.72 31.11
N THR A 13 68.22 21.62 32.41
CA THR A 13 67.06 20.97 32.97
C THR A 13 65.76 21.70 32.72
N PHE A 14 65.74 23.05 32.73
CA PHE A 14 64.57 23.85 32.39
C PHE A 14 64.18 23.74 30.93
N SER A 15 65.09 23.65 29.99
CA SER A 15 64.88 23.51 28.57
C SER A 15 64.28 22.13 28.22
N LEU A 16 64.77 21.07 28.84
CA LEU A 16 64.26 19.69 28.61
C LEU A 16 62.84 19.49 29.18
N SER A 17 62.51 20.07 30.34
CA SER A 17 61.19 19.98 30.94
C SER A 17 60.16 20.78 30.13
N SER A 18 60.50 21.89 29.55
CA SER A 18 59.60 22.69 28.70
C SER A 18 59.31 22.00 27.35
N MET A 19 60.32 21.39 26.73
CA MET A 19 60.14 20.62 25.50
C MET A 19 59.28 19.37 25.75
N ALA A 20 59.50 18.62 26.82
CA ALA A 20 58.71 17.46 27.19
C ALA A 20 57.25 17.84 27.45
N ALA A 21 56.99 18.95 28.15
CA ALA A 21 55.62 19.45 28.37
C ALA A 21 54.92 19.89 27.06
N SER A 22 55.64 20.44 26.10
CA SER A 22 55.09 20.81 24.78
C SER A 22 54.74 19.59 23.93
N ILE A 23 55.59 18.55 23.94
CA ILE A 23 55.35 17.29 23.24
C ILE A 23 54.13 16.57 23.83
N VAL A 24 54.02 16.49 25.16
CA VAL A 24 52.87 15.89 25.84
C VAL A 24 51.56 16.64 25.53
N LYS A 25 51.56 17.97 25.56
CA LYS A 25 50.41 18.79 25.18
C LYS A 25 49.98 18.53 23.72
N SER A 26 50.95 18.47 22.79
CA SER A 26 50.66 18.15 21.37
C SER A 26 50.09 16.75 21.18
N ALA A 27 50.62 15.76 21.90
CA ALA A 27 50.13 14.39 21.85
C ALA A 27 48.70 14.28 22.43
N VAL A 28 48.44 14.89 23.56
CA VAL A 28 47.11 14.94 24.18
C VAL A 28 46.11 15.66 23.28
N HIS A 29 46.51 16.74 22.63
CA HIS A 29 45.64 17.48 21.70
C HIS A 29 45.29 16.61 20.48
N LYS A 30 46.25 15.89 19.89
CA LYS A 30 46.03 14.97 18.78
C LYS A 30 45.10 13.81 19.20
N LEU A 31 45.32 13.21 20.37
CA LEU A 31 44.44 12.18 20.92
C LEU A 31 42.99 12.71 21.12
N CYS A 32 42.86 13.89 21.68
CA CYS A 32 41.55 14.53 21.88
C CYS A 32 40.80 14.74 20.56
N TRP A 33 41.49 15.21 19.51
CA TRP A 33 40.91 15.35 18.16
C TRP A 33 40.50 14.01 17.54
N GLN A 34 41.32 12.97 17.72
CA GLN A 34 40.98 11.61 17.25
C GLN A 34 39.75 11.04 17.96
N TRP A 35 39.66 11.24 19.28
CA TRP A 35 38.46 10.80 20.03
C TRP A 35 37.22 11.59 19.64
N GLN A 36 37.31 12.89 19.39
CA GLN A 36 36.19 13.70 18.89
C GLN A 36 35.74 13.23 17.51
N ALA A 37 36.66 12.93 16.59
CA ALA A 37 36.35 12.40 15.28
C ALA A 37 35.66 11.03 15.36
N LEU A 38 36.16 10.13 16.22
CA LEU A 38 35.56 8.81 16.43
C LEU A 38 34.13 8.91 17.03
N VAL A 39 33.92 9.82 17.98
CA VAL A 39 32.60 10.08 18.56
C VAL A 39 31.64 10.63 17.52
N LEU A 40 32.09 11.56 16.67
CA LEU A 40 31.27 12.10 15.58
C LEU A 40 30.94 11.05 14.53
N ILE A 41 31.88 10.18 14.17
CA ILE A 41 31.65 9.05 13.27
C ILE A 41 30.68 8.06 13.92
N ALA A 42 30.85 7.72 15.20
CA ALA A 42 29.92 6.83 15.91
C ALA A 42 28.51 7.43 16.02
N LEU A 43 28.38 8.74 16.29
CA LEU A 43 27.12 9.44 16.29
C LEU A 43 26.49 9.48 14.89
N HIS A 44 27.31 9.68 13.85
CA HIS A 44 26.84 9.67 12.47
C HIS A 44 26.36 8.27 12.05
N LEU A 45 27.10 7.23 12.38
CA LEU A 45 26.72 5.84 12.16
C LEU A 45 25.48 5.47 12.97
N CYS A 46 25.35 5.94 14.22
CA CYS A 46 24.18 5.72 15.05
C CYS A 46 22.94 6.47 14.50
N TYR A 47 23.15 7.69 13.98
CA TYR A 47 22.12 8.48 13.32
C TYR A 47 21.67 7.81 12.01
N CYS A 48 22.60 7.34 11.19
CA CYS A 48 22.29 6.58 9.96
C CYS A 48 21.63 5.22 10.25
N HIS A 49 21.94 4.58 11.38
CA HIS A 49 21.26 3.34 11.79
C HIS A 49 19.86 3.60 12.37
N ASN A 50 19.59 4.77 12.96
CA ASN A 50 18.26 5.12 13.48
C ASN A 50 17.32 5.69 12.38
N PHE A 51 17.83 6.06 11.21
CA PHE A 51 17.04 6.09 9.97
C PHE A 51 16.98 4.66 9.39
N GLY A 52 16.62 3.69 10.22
CA GLY A 52 16.34 2.35 9.77
C GLY A 52 15.25 2.42 8.71
N ALA A 53 15.53 1.91 7.52
CA ALA A 53 14.49 1.64 6.54
C ALA A 53 13.36 0.95 7.29
N ILE A 54 12.14 1.50 7.19
CA ILE A 54 10.95 0.85 7.76
C ILE A 54 10.96 -0.55 7.14
N ALA A 55 11.06 -1.58 7.98
CA ALA A 55 11.08 -2.93 7.46
C ALA A 55 9.75 -3.17 6.74
N GLN A 56 9.81 -3.68 5.52
CA GLN A 56 8.61 -3.98 4.74
C GLN A 56 7.71 -4.93 5.53
N GLU A 57 6.50 -4.47 5.87
CA GLU A 57 5.57 -5.20 6.75
C GLU A 57 4.91 -6.38 6.04
N VAL A 58 4.72 -6.28 4.71
CA VAL A 58 4.04 -7.28 3.88
C VAL A 58 4.82 -7.50 2.59
N PRO A 59 4.85 -8.72 2.03
CA PRO A 59 5.68 -9.02 0.85
C PRO A 59 5.18 -8.35 -0.44
N CYS A 60 3.89 -8.04 -0.55
CA CYS A 60 3.29 -7.49 -1.76
C CYS A 60 2.02 -6.69 -1.47
N CYS A 61 1.69 -5.79 -2.41
CA CYS A 61 0.46 -5.02 -2.41
C CYS A 61 -0.16 -5.00 -3.81
N PHE A 62 -1.42 -5.43 -3.94
CA PHE A 62 -2.18 -5.41 -5.19
C PHE A 62 -3.27 -4.36 -5.09
N ILE A 63 -3.33 -3.45 -6.09
CA ILE A 63 -4.20 -2.28 -6.06
C ILE A 63 -5.19 -2.38 -7.21
N PHE A 64 -6.48 -2.30 -6.88
CA PHE A 64 -7.61 -2.24 -7.81
C PHE A 64 -8.35 -0.94 -7.60
N GLY A 65 -8.73 -0.27 -8.69
CA GLY A 65 -9.38 1.01 -8.50
C GLY A 65 -9.68 1.76 -9.79
N ASP A 66 -9.96 3.01 -9.57
CA ASP A 66 -10.22 4.00 -10.61
C ASP A 66 -9.11 5.08 -10.66
N SER A 67 -9.46 6.29 -11.15
CA SER A 67 -8.52 7.41 -11.25
C SER A 67 -7.88 7.85 -9.94
N LEU A 68 -8.50 7.54 -8.79
CA LEU A 68 -7.96 7.93 -7.47
C LEU A 68 -6.65 7.22 -7.15
N VAL A 69 -6.40 6.05 -7.75
CA VAL A 69 -5.21 5.23 -7.49
C VAL A 69 -4.53 4.72 -8.77
N ASP A 70 -5.04 5.04 -9.97
CA ASP A 70 -4.35 4.78 -11.25
C ASP A 70 -3.01 5.53 -11.26
N ASN A 71 -1.95 4.83 -11.63
CA ASN A 71 -0.61 5.39 -11.69
C ASN A 71 0.06 5.23 -13.07
N GLY A 72 -0.75 4.97 -14.13
CA GLY A 72 -0.28 4.97 -15.51
C GLY A 72 -0.89 3.93 -16.44
N ASN A 73 -1.87 3.13 -16.00
CA ASN A 73 -2.50 2.14 -16.88
C ASN A 73 -3.26 2.78 -18.05
N ASN A 74 -3.81 3.98 -17.85
CA ASN A 74 -4.54 4.69 -18.91
C ASN A 74 -3.63 5.44 -19.92
N ASN A 75 -2.32 5.51 -19.72
CA ASN A 75 -1.42 6.32 -20.56
C ASN A 75 -1.37 5.83 -22.01
N HIS A 76 -1.59 4.53 -22.25
CA HIS A 76 -1.39 3.87 -23.55
C HIS A 76 -2.68 3.35 -24.20
N ILE A 77 -3.84 3.65 -23.63
CA ILE A 77 -5.15 3.29 -24.18
C ILE A 77 -5.88 4.52 -24.74
N LEU A 78 -6.86 4.32 -25.62
CA LEU A 78 -7.66 5.39 -26.21
C LEU A 78 -8.71 5.89 -25.23
N SER A 79 -8.29 6.76 -24.31
CA SER A 79 -9.12 7.30 -23.23
C SER A 79 -9.01 8.81 -23.15
N LEU A 80 -10.12 9.47 -22.82
CA LEU A 80 -10.14 10.87 -22.37
C LEU A 80 -9.73 11.00 -20.90
N ALA A 81 -9.85 9.91 -20.13
CA ALA A 81 -9.44 9.85 -18.72
C ALA A 81 -7.94 9.54 -18.63
N ARG A 82 -7.11 10.56 -18.82
CA ARG A 82 -5.64 10.48 -18.78
C ARG A 82 -5.08 11.58 -17.89
N ALA A 83 -3.91 11.34 -17.30
CA ALA A 83 -3.20 12.29 -16.44
C ALA A 83 -1.68 12.24 -16.67
N ASP A 84 -1.25 11.96 -17.91
CA ASP A 84 0.14 11.89 -18.35
C ASP A 84 0.62 13.22 -18.97
N TYR A 85 0.05 14.34 -18.53
CA TYR A 85 0.37 15.69 -19.00
C TYR A 85 0.33 16.73 -17.87
N PRO A 86 1.12 17.83 -17.97
CA PRO A 86 1.06 18.90 -16.98
C PRO A 86 -0.33 19.57 -16.94
N PRO A 87 -0.80 19.99 -15.73
CA PRO A 87 -0.07 20.09 -14.47
C PRO A 87 -0.11 18.83 -13.58
N TYR A 88 -0.68 17.70 -14.03
CA TYR A 88 -0.59 16.46 -13.27
C TYR A 88 0.88 16.10 -13.01
N GLY A 89 1.17 15.56 -11.82
CA GLY A 89 2.50 15.14 -11.45
C GLY A 89 3.52 16.27 -11.28
N ILE A 90 3.10 17.53 -11.16
CA ILE A 90 4.00 18.69 -11.03
C ILE A 90 4.95 18.57 -9.83
N ASP A 91 4.50 17.90 -8.75
CA ASP A 91 5.26 17.64 -7.52
C ASP A 91 5.75 16.18 -7.44
N PHE A 92 5.50 15.37 -8.47
CA PHE A 92 5.97 13.99 -8.54
C PHE A 92 7.37 13.93 -9.13
N PRO A 93 8.32 13.16 -8.56
CA PRO A 93 9.72 13.17 -9.03
C PRO A 93 9.90 12.84 -10.52
N ALA A 94 9.03 11.97 -11.07
CA ALA A 94 9.04 11.59 -12.48
C ALA A 94 8.15 12.47 -13.38
N GLY A 95 7.53 13.53 -12.83
CA GLY A 95 6.59 14.37 -13.54
C GLY A 95 5.25 13.67 -13.84
N PRO A 96 4.54 14.05 -14.92
CA PRO A 96 3.29 13.44 -15.33
C PRO A 96 3.44 11.95 -15.62
N SER A 97 2.81 11.13 -14.80
CA SER A 97 2.99 9.67 -14.83
C SER A 97 1.69 8.89 -15.04
N GLY A 98 0.57 9.59 -15.18
CA GLY A 98 -0.77 8.98 -15.22
C GLY A 98 -1.50 9.01 -13.88
N ARG A 99 -0.88 9.56 -12.83
CA ARG A 99 -1.52 9.82 -11.54
C ARG A 99 -2.42 11.04 -11.63
N PHE A 100 -3.68 10.91 -11.25
CA PHE A 100 -4.64 12.01 -11.21
C PHE A 100 -4.44 12.88 -9.97
N SER A 101 -3.22 13.39 -9.80
CA SER A 101 -2.76 14.17 -8.66
C SER A 101 -1.62 15.08 -9.09
N ASN A 102 -1.31 16.09 -8.27
CA ASN A 102 -0.05 16.83 -8.39
C ASN A 102 1.20 15.99 -8.07
N GLY A 103 1.03 14.88 -7.31
CA GLY A 103 2.12 14.03 -6.86
C GLY A 103 1.68 12.58 -6.61
N LYS A 104 1.93 12.08 -5.40
CA LYS A 104 1.58 10.73 -4.98
C LYS A 104 0.07 10.52 -4.91
N THR A 105 -0.38 9.31 -5.21
CA THR A 105 -1.73 8.83 -4.91
C THR A 105 -1.81 8.32 -3.47
N THR A 106 -3.02 8.09 -2.97
CA THR A 106 -3.22 7.46 -1.65
C THR A 106 -2.57 6.08 -1.57
N ALA A 107 -2.59 5.31 -2.67
CA ALA A 107 -1.95 4.00 -2.74
C ALA A 107 -0.43 4.10 -2.65
N ASP A 108 0.19 5.10 -3.29
CA ASP A 108 1.63 5.35 -3.18
C ASP A 108 2.04 5.63 -1.72
N VAL A 109 1.25 6.47 -1.03
CA VAL A 109 1.52 6.81 0.38
C VAL A 109 1.37 5.59 1.30
N ILE A 110 0.33 4.78 1.08
CA ILE A 110 0.11 3.56 1.89
C ILE A 110 1.26 2.56 1.69
N THR A 111 1.71 2.34 0.45
CA THR A 111 2.81 1.40 0.18
C THR A 111 4.14 1.91 0.72
N GLU A 112 4.40 3.21 0.67
CA GLU A 112 5.55 3.83 1.33
C GLU A 112 5.53 3.61 2.85
N LEU A 113 4.37 3.82 3.50
CA LEU A 113 4.19 3.57 4.94
C LEU A 113 4.33 2.09 5.32
N LEU A 114 4.01 1.17 4.40
CA LEU A 114 4.23 -0.27 4.55
C LEU A 114 5.69 -0.68 4.32
N GLY A 115 6.58 0.27 4.03
CA GLY A 115 8.01 0.03 3.88
C GLY A 115 8.43 -0.49 2.50
N PHE A 116 7.64 -0.27 1.45
CA PHE A 116 8.09 -0.55 0.09
C PHE A 116 9.12 0.50 -0.35
N ASP A 117 10.22 0.01 -0.92
CA ASP A 117 11.31 0.88 -1.40
C ASP A 117 10.93 1.67 -2.67
N ASP A 118 10.03 1.09 -3.49
CA ASP A 118 9.60 1.63 -4.78
C ASP A 118 8.07 1.69 -4.86
N TYR A 119 7.56 2.50 -5.78
CA TYR A 119 6.13 2.52 -6.10
C TYR A 119 5.68 1.22 -6.75
N ILE A 120 4.50 0.74 -6.38
CA ILE A 120 3.90 -0.43 -7.04
C ILE A 120 3.66 -0.10 -8.52
N PRO A 121 4.23 -0.87 -9.46
CA PRO A 121 4.13 -0.55 -10.87
C PRO A 121 2.70 -0.73 -11.41
N PRO A 122 2.27 0.08 -12.42
CA PRO A 122 1.03 -0.20 -13.13
C PRO A 122 1.16 -1.52 -13.91
N TYR A 123 0.06 -2.23 -14.08
CA TYR A 123 0.02 -3.50 -14.81
C TYR A 123 0.63 -3.39 -16.22
N SER A 124 0.41 -2.26 -16.89
CA SER A 124 0.95 -1.96 -18.22
C SER A 124 2.49 -1.93 -18.29
N ALA A 125 3.17 -1.74 -17.14
CA ALA A 125 4.63 -1.65 -17.06
C ALA A 125 5.26 -2.72 -16.13
N ALA A 126 4.45 -3.49 -15.40
CA ALA A 126 4.94 -4.50 -14.47
C ALA A 126 5.63 -5.66 -15.19
N THR A 127 6.90 -5.90 -14.92
CA THR A 127 7.72 -6.91 -15.60
C THR A 127 8.50 -7.80 -14.63
N GLY A 128 8.92 -8.96 -15.11
CA GLY A 128 9.82 -9.84 -14.39
C GLY A 128 9.42 -10.10 -12.94
N LYS A 129 10.34 -9.84 -12.02
CA LYS A 129 10.15 -10.05 -10.57
C LYS A 129 9.36 -8.93 -9.86
N ASP A 130 9.06 -7.82 -10.54
CA ASP A 130 8.32 -6.72 -9.93
C ASP A 130 6.94 -7.18 -9.45
N VAL A 131 6.32 -8.12 -10.18
CA VAL A 131 5.01 -8.69 -9.83
C VAL A 131 5.00 -9.40 -8.46
N LEU A 132 6.17 -9.81 -7.95
CA LEU A 132 6.29 -10.41 -6.62
C LEU A 132 6.11 -9.38 -5.50
N LYS A 133 6.34 -8.10 -5.77
CA LYS A 133 6.09 -7.00 -4.83
C LYS A 133 4.69 -6.41 -4.95
N GLY A 134 3.97 -6.75 -6.03
CA GLY A 134 2.62 -6.28 -6.29
C GLY A 134 2.45 -5.59 -7.63
N VAL A 135 1.20 -5.31 -7.98
CA VAL A 135 0.82 -4.65 -9.24
C VAL A 135 -0.38 -3.73 -8.98
N ASN A 136 -0.38 -2.58 -9.61
CA ASN A 136 -1.51 -1.67 -9.64
C ASN A 136 -2.32 -1.90 -10.93
N TYR A 137 -3.54 -2.40 -10.80
CA TYR A 137 -4.46 -2.67 -11.91
C TYR A 137 -5.46 -1.54 -12.15
N ALA A 138 -5.48 -0.52 -11.29
CA ALA A 138 -6.44 0.57 -11.37
C ALA A 138 -6.43 1.25 -12.74
N SER A 139 -7.58 1.68 -13.16
CA SER A 139 -7.76 2.34 -14.45
C SER A 139 -8.75 3.47 -14.33
N ALA A 140 -8.37 4.66 -14.79
CA ALA A 140 -9.23 5.83 -14.72
C ALA A 140 -10.54 5.63 -15.48
N ALA A 141 -11.61 6.21 -14.97
CA ALA A 141 -13.00 6.04 -15.40
C ALA A 141 -13.59 4.64 -15.19
N ALA A 142 -12.85 3.67 -14.64
CA ALA A 142 -13.40 2.36 -14.31
C ALA A 142 -14.40 2.46 -13.17
N GLY A 143 -15.42 1.63 -13.23
CA GLY A 143 -16.37 1.36 -12.17
C GLY A 143 -16.46 -0.13 -11.87
N ILE A 144 -17.34 -0.48 -10.94
CA ILE A 144 -17.69 -1.86 -10.61
C ILE A 144 -18.36 -2.53 -11.81
N ARG A 145 -19.26 -1.81 -12.48
CA ARG A 145 -19.91 -2.28 -13.70
C ARG A 145 -19.00 -2.15 -14.92
N ASP A 146 -19.09 -3.13 -15.81
CA ASP A 146 -18.29 -3.16 -17.04
C ASP A 146 -18.66 -2.07 -18.05
N ASP A 147 -19.85 -1.48 -17.97
CA ASP A 147 -20.29 -0.41 -18.84
C ASP A 147 -19.95 0.99 -18.33
N THR A 148 -19.62 1.13 -17.06
CA THR A 148 -19.27 2.43 -16.46
C THR A 148 -18.09 3.08 -17.15
N GLY A 149 -18.21 4.38 -17.45
CA GLY A 149 -17.15 5.21 -18.01
C GLY A 149 -16.88 5.03 -19.51
N ARG A 150 -17.63 4.19 -20.23
CA ARG A 150 -17.42 3.94 -21.69
C ARG A 150 -17.47 5.19 -22.55
N HIS A 151 -18.24 6.19 -22.15
CA HIS A 151 -18.33 7.46 -22.89
C HIS A 151 -17.02 8.27 -22.88
N LEU A 152 -16.10 7.95 -21.95
CA LEU A 152 -14.76 8.55 -21.88
C LEU A 152 -13.71 7.77 -22.69
N GLY A 153 -14.11 6.73 -23.40
CA GLY A 153 -13.23 5.88 -24.20
C GLY A 153 -12.85 4.58 -23.50
N GLU A 154 -11.66 4.06 -23.84
CA GLU A 154 -11.17 2.83 -23.24
C GLU A 154 -10.82 3.01 -21.77
N ARG A 155 -11.03 1.98 -21.00
CA ARG A 155 -10.58 1.78 -19.62
C ARG A 155 -10.55 0.29 -19.32
N ILE A 156 -9.78 -0.11 -18.31
CA ILE A 156 -9.76 -1.47 -17.78
C ILE A 156 -10.85 -1.55 -16.72
N SER A 157 -12.01 -2.13 -17.06
CA SER A 157 -13.12 -2.33 -16.11
C SER A 157 -12.69 -3.18 -14.92
N PHE A 158 -13.46 -3.18 -13.84
CA PHE A 158 -13.11 -3.97 -12.65
C PHE A 158 -12.95 -5.47 -12.99
N SER A 159 -13.84 -6.04 -13.79
CA SER A 159 -13.68 -7.42 -14.28
C SER A 159 -12.40 -7.61 -15.11
N GLY A 160 -11.99 -6.59 -15.86
CA GLY A 160 -10.71 -6.56 -16.58
C GLY A 160 -9.52 -6.56 -15.63
N GLN A 161 -9.57 -5.75 -14.57
CA GLN A 161 -8.53 -5.70 -13.54
C GLN A 161 -8.37 -7.05 -12.83
N VAL A 162 -9.49 -7.72 -12.53
CA VAL A 162 -9.48 -9.08 -11.93
C VAL A 162 -8.83 -10.10 -12.88
N ARG A 163 -9.14 -10.06 -14.19
CA ARG A 163 -8.47 -10.93 -15.18
C ARG A 163 -6.96 -10.67 -15.24
N ASN A 164 -6.54 -9.41 -15.27
CA ASN A 164 -5.13 -9.04 -15.24
C ASN A 164 -4.42 -9.56 -13.97
N HIS A 165 -5.14 -9.56 -12.84
CA HIS A 165 -4.62 -10.16 -11.61
C HIS A 165 -4.48 -11.67 -11.73
N GLN A 166 -5.43 -12.37 -12.32
CA GLN A 166 -5.32 -13.82 -12.56
C GLN A 166 -4.10 -14.17 -13.42
N GLU A 167 -3.83 -13.38 -14.46
CA GLU A 167 -2.60 -13.53 -15.26
C GLU A 167 -1.34 -13.27 -14.42
N THR A 168 -1.38 -12.26 -13.55
CA THR A 168 -0.27 -11.99 -12.61
C THR A 168 -0.05 -13.14 -11.64
N VAL A 169 -1.10 -13.75 -11.10
CA VAL A 169 -1.00 -14.95 -10.22
C VAL A 169 -0.31 -16.11 -10.94
N SER A 170 -0.66 -16.36 -12.20
CA SER A 170 -0.01 -17.39 -13.02
C SER A 170 1.49 -17.10 -13.21
N ARG A 171 1.85 -15.84 -13.49
CA ARG A 171 3.26 -15.40 -13.60
C ARG A 171 4.01 -15.55 -12.27
N ILE A 172 3.37 -15.25 -11.16
CA ILE A 172 3.96 -15.45 -9.81
C ILE A 172 4.22 -16.93 -9.57
N ALA A 173 3.29 -17.82 -9.93
CA ALA A 173 3.46 -19.27 -9.80
C ALA A 173 4.64 -19.78 -10.63
N GLU A 174 4.82 -19.32 -11.85
CA GLU A 174 5.97 -19.62 -12.70
C GLU A 174 7.29 -19.14 -12.05
N LEU A 175 7.33 -17.90 -11.56
CA LEU A 175 8.52 -17.32 -10.93
C LEU A 175 8.90 -18.02 -9.62
N MET A 176 7.92 -18.52 -8.87
CA MET A 176 8.13 -19.20 -7.59
C MET A 176 8.28 -20.74 -7.75
N GLY A 177 8.05 -21.26 -8.96
CA GLY A 177 8.22 -22.66 -9.31
C GLY A 177 7.07 -23.58 -8.89
N SER A 178 6.03 -23.08 -8.22
CA SER A 178 4.83 -23.85 -7.91
C SER A 178 3.64 -22.96 -7.52
N GLU A 179 2.42 -23.44 -7.76
CA GLU A 179 1.17 -22.80 -7.33
C GLU A 179 1.05 -22.72 -5.80
N GLU A 180 1.54 -23.72 -5.07
CA GLU A 180 1.53 -23.75 -3.61
C GLU A 180 2.42 -22.65 -3.02
N ALA A 181 3.63 -22.46 -3.56
CA ALA A 181 4.53 -21.38 -3.15
C ALA A 181 3.92 -20.01 -3.44
N ALA A 182 3.30 -19.85 -4.62
CA ALA A 182 2.59 -18.62 -4.99
C ALA A 182 1.41 -18.34 -4.05
N ALA A 183 0.55 -19.33 -3.78
CA ALA A 183 -0.58 -19.18 -2.87
C ALA A 183 -0.13 -18.77 -1.45
N LYS A 184 0.94 -19.39 -0.94
CA LYS A 184 1.54 -19.03 0.35
C LYS A 184 2.11 -17.61 0.36
N HIS A 185 2.70 -17.14 -0.73
CA HIS A 185 3.18 -15.78 -0.88
C HIS A 185 2.00 -14.79 -0.93
N LEU A 186 1.05 -15.02 -1.82
CA LEU A 186 -0.14 -14.19 -2.05
C LEU A 186 -1.03 -14.06 -0.81
N SER A 187 -1.12 -15.09 0.03
CA SER A 187 -1.90 -15.05 1.27
C SER A 187 -1.38 -14.04 2.31
N LYS A 188 -0.15 -13.52 2.14
CA LYS A 188 0.47 -12.53 3.01
C LYS A 188 0.41 -11.11 2.45
N CYS A 189 -0.12 -10.95 1.23
CA CYS A 189 -0.19 -9.66 0.55
C CYS A 189 -1.40 -8.84 0.98
N ILE A 190 -1.30 -7.53 0.78
CA ILE A 190 -2.45 -6.63 0.90
C ILE A 190 -3.13 -6.49 -0.46
N TYR A 191 -4.45 -6.48 -0.45
CA TYR A 191 -5.30 -6.21 -1.59
C TYR A 191 -6.13 -4.97 -1.28
N SER A 192 -5.90 -3.88 -2.04
CA SER A 192 -6.60 -2.62 -1.91
C SER A 192 -7.62 -2.46 -3.04
N PHE A 193 -8.86 -2.13 -2.69
CA PHE A 193 -9.93 -1.91 -3.65
C PHE A 193 -10.57 -0.55 -3.40
N GLY A 194 -10.63 0.30 -4.43
CA GLY A 194 -11.24 1.62 -4.36
C GLY A 194 -12.03 1.92 -5.64
N LEU A 195 -13.31 1.53 -5.69
CA LEU A 195 -14.21 1.66 -6.84
C LEU A 195 -15.63 2.03 -6.39
N GLY A 196 -16.42 2.57 -7.29
CA GLY A 196 -17.84 2.84 -7.07
C GLY A 196 -18.26 4.28 -7.35
N SER A 197 -17.37 5.25 -7.20
CA SER A 197 -17.66 6.65 -7.47
C SER A 197 -18.05 6.89 -8.94
N ASN A 198 -17.35 6.27 -9.87
CA ASN A 198 -17.64 6.36 -11.29
C ASN A 198 -18.96 5.70 -11.68
N ASP A 199 -19.38 4.66 -10.99
CA ASP A 199 -20.69 4.04 -11.24
C ASP A 199 -21.83 5.03 -11.04
N TYR A 200 -21.70 5.97 -10.11
CA TYR A 200 -22.65 7.05 -9.97
C TYR A 200 -22.33 8.23 -10.91
N LEU A 201 -21.10 8.74 -10.92
CA LEU A 201 -20.73 9.97 -11.62
C LEU A 201 -20.62 9.80 -13.14
N ASN A 202 -20.21 8.62 -13.60
CA ASN A 202 -19.94 8.31 -15.00
C ASN A 202 -20.80 7.15 -15.53
N ASN A 203 -21.95 6.90 -14.89
CA ASN A 203 -22.98 5.98 -15.35
C ASN A 203 -24.37 6.46 -14.88
N TYR A 204 -24.76 6.22 -13.62
CA TYR A 204 -26.10 6.44 -13.10
C TYR A 204 -26.62 7.88 -13.32
N PHE A 205 -25.78 8.88 -13.02
CA PHE A 205 -26.13 10.30 -13.18
C PHE A 205 -25.88 10.86 -14.60
N VAL A 206 -25.67 9.99 -15.59
CA VAL A 206 -25.52 10.39 -17.00
C VAL A 206 -26.61 9.77 -17.87
N PRO A 207 -27.92 10.09 -17.64
CA PRO A 207 -29.05 9.42 -18.28
C PRO A 207 -29.14 9.66 -19.79
N LEU A 208 -28.42 10.64 -20.33
CA LEU A 208 -28.32 10.85 -21.79
C LEU A 208 -27.44 9.82 -22.51
N VAL A 209 -26.63 9.09 -21.76
CA VAL A 209 -25.69 8.09 -22.28
C VAL A 209 -26.02 6.69 -21.79
N TYR A 210 -26.49 6.58 -20.55
CA TYR A 210 -26.79 5.30 -19.88
C TYR A 210 -28.26 5.22 -19.50
N THR A 211 -28.83 4.04 -19.65
CA THR A 211 -30.23 3.78 -19.26
C THR A 211 -30.37 3.37 -17.79
N THR A 212 -29.27 3.25 -17.08
CA THR A 212 -29.17 2.71 -15.71
C THR A 212 -30.14 3.39 -14.73
N ALA A 213 -30.23 4.72 -14.76
CA ALA A 213 -31.17 5.46 -13.90
C ALA A 213 -32.66 5.29 -14.31
N LEU A 214 -32.95 4.70 -15.48
CA LEU A 214 -34.29 4.32 -15.90
C LEU A 214 -34.63 2.89 -15.50
N GLU A 215 -33.63 2.06 -15.26
CA GLU A 215 -33.73 0.62 -14.97
C GLU A 215 -33.73 0.34 -13.46
N PHE A 216 -33.02 1.18 -12.68
CA PHE A 216 -32.80 1.00 -11.25
C PHE A 216 -33.19 2.24 -10.45
N THR A 217 -33.83 2.06 -9.31
CA THR A 217 -33.83 3.07 -8.24
C THR A 217 -32.43 3.19 -7.63
N PRO A 218 -32.11 4.29 -6.89
CA PRO A 218 -30.81 4.41 -6.23
C PRO A 218 -30.45 3.24 -5.31
N GLU A 219 -31.42 2.69 -4.60
CA GLU A 219 -31.28 1.55 -3.70
C GLU A 219 -30.99 0.26 -4.47
N GLU A 220 -31.78 -0.03 -5.51
CA GLU A 220 -31.57 -1.19 -6.36
C GLU A 220 -30.21 -1.13 -7.08
N TYR A 221 -29.78 0.06 -7.47
CA TYR A 221 -28.48 0.24 -8.08
C TYR A 221 -27.33 -0.01 -7.10
N ALA A 222 -27.44 0.46 -5.86
CA ALA A 222 -26.49 0.15 -4.81
C ALA A 222 -26.39 -1.37 -4.56
N ASP A 223 -27.51 -2.06 -4.51
CA ASP A 223 -27.55 -3.52 -4.36
C ASP A 223 -26.92 -4.25 -5.55
N ASP A 224 -27.15 -3.78 -6.79
CA ASP A 224 -26.52 -4.32 -7.99
C ASP A 224 -24.99 -4.12 -7.97
N LEU A 225 -24.52 -2.96 -7.57
CA LEU A 225 -23.09 -2.68 -7.41
C LEU A 225 -22.45 -3.58 -6.35
N ILE A 226 -23.07 -3.71 -5.18
CA ILE A 226 -22.57 -4.57 -4.10
C ILE A 226 -22.49 -6.02 -4.58
N ARG A 227 -23.53 -6.52 -5.24
CA ARG A 227 -23.57 -7.87 -5.79
C ARG A 227 -22.45 -8.08 -6.82
N THR A 228 -22.29 -7.16 -7.76
CA THR A 228 -21.28 -7.24 -8.82
C THR A 228 -19.87 -7.20 -8.23
N TYR A 229 -19.62 -6.31 -7.28
CA TYR A 229 -18.36 -6.22 -6.58
C TYR A 229 -18.01 -7.50 -5.83
N THR A 230 -18.94 -8.02 -5.03
CA THR A 230 -18.72 -9.21 -4.21
C THR A 230 -18.48 -10.47 -5.04
N VAL A 231 -19.15 -10.62 -6.18
CA VAL A 231 -18.86 -11.70 -7.14
C VAL A 231 -17.45 -11.54 -7.71
N SER A 232 -17.05 -10.32 -8.07
CA SER A 232 -15.73 -10.05 -8.65
C SER A 232 -14.57 -10.31 -7.69
N VAL A 233 -14.78 -10.12 -6.38
CA VAL A 233 -13.75 -10.43 -5.35
C VAL A 233 -13.81 -11.87 -4.85
N GLY A 234 -14.60 -12.74 -5.47
CA GLY A 234 -14.61 -14.19 -5.24
C GLY A 234 -15.71 -14.71 -4.31
N PHE A 235 -16.65 -13.87 -3.89
CA PHE A 235 -17.85 -14.36 -3.23
C PHE A 235 -18.87 -14.75 -4.32
N GLN A 236 -19.17 -16.03 -4.43
CA GLN A 236 -20.07 -16.55 -5.48
C GLN A 236 -21.54 -16.41 -5.11
N VAL A 237 -21.86 -16.36 -3.82
CA VAL A 237 -23.22 -16.28 -3.30
C VAL A 237 -23.36 -15.02 -2.45
N THR A 238 -24.03 -14.02 -2.99
CA THR A 238 -24.16 -12.67 -2.38
C THR A 238 -25.60 -12.31 -2.04
N ASN A 239 -26.56 -13.04 -2.60
CA ASN A 239 -28.00 -12.81 -2.46
C ASN A 239 -28.70 -13.93 -1.67
N GLU A 240 -27.92 -14.83 -1.08
CA GLU A 240 -28.40 -15.91 -0.23
C GLU A 240 -27.50 -16.02 0.99
N ALA A 241 -28.09 -16.29 2.14
CA ALA A 241 -27.34 -16.60 3.35
C ALA A 241 -27.00 -18.10 3.41
N CYS A 242 -25.85 -18.42 4.00
CA CYS A 242 -25.38 -19.79 4.16
C CYS A 242 -26.27 -20.61 5.10
N CYS A 243 -26.90 -19.95 6.05
CA CYS A 243 -27.80 -20.54 7.03
C CYS A 243 -28.95 -19.57 7.33
N GLY A 244 -30.15 -20.05 7.43
CA GLY A 244 -31.33 -19.25 7.72
C GLY A 244 -32.62 -19.87 7.19
N VAL A 245 -33.71 -19.15 7.29
CA VAL A 245 -35.05 -19.60 6.86
C VAL A 245 -35.67 -18.53 5.97
N GLY A 246 -36.57 -18.96 5.09
CA GLY A 246 -37.31 -18.13 4.17
C GLY A 246 -36.61 -17.94 2.82
N ARG A 247 -37.06 -16.97 2.04
CA ARG A 247 -36.52 -16.75 0.70
C ARG A 247 -35.00 -16.40 0.80
N ASN A 248 -34.20 -17.16 0.07
CA ASN A 248 -32.74 -17.04 0.05
C ASN A 248 -32.11 -17.15 1.44
N ASN A 249 -32.70 -17.91 2.36
CA ASN A 249 -32.30 -18.02 3.77
C ASN A 249 -32.17 -16.65 4.51
N GLY A 250 -32.75 -15.59 3.95
CA GLY A 250 -32.53 -14.20 4.34
C GLY A 250 -33.67 -13.56 5.14
N GLN A 251 -34.65 -14.31 5.63
CA GLN A 251 -35.79 -13.76 6.38
C GLN A 251 -35.67 -13.97 7.90
N ILE A 252 -35.07 -15.06 8.32
CA ILE A 252 -34.83 -15.40 9.73
C ILE A 252 -33.41 -15.95 9.87
N THR A 253 -32.77 -15.70 11.01
CA THR A 253 -31.46 -16.24 11.36
C THR A 253 -31.44 -17.78 11.40
N CYS A 254 -30.27 -18.39 11.46
CA CYS A 254 -30.11 -19.84 11.63
C CYS A 254 -30.92 -20.37 12.81
N LEU A 255 -31.63 -21.45 12.58
CA LEU A 255 -32.32 -22.18 13.65
C LEU A 255 -31.36 -23.15 14.35
N PRO A 256 -31.58 -23.46 15.62
CA PRO A 256 -30.79 -24.47 16.32
C PRO A 256 -30.81 -25.83 15.54
N LEU A 257 -29.59 -26.39 15.40
CA LEU A 257 -29.34 -27.65 14.68
C LEU A 257 -29.61 -27.61 13.16
N GLN A 258 -29.87 -26.46 12.58
CA GLN A 258 -29.99 -26.32 11.12
C GLN A 258 -28.62 -26.57 10.46
N ALA A 259 -28.56 -27.41 9.46
CA ALA A 259 -27.38 -27.63 8.64
C ALA A 259 -27.06 -26.35 7.81
N PRO A 260 -25.86 -25.78 7.88
CA PRO A 260 -25.48 -24.68 7.01
C PRO A 260 -25.11 -25.18 5.61
N CYS A 261 -24.90 -24.25 4.66
CA CYS A 261 -24.43 -24.54 3.32
C CYS A 261 -23.10 -25.33 3.31
N GLU A 262 -22.88 -26.15 2.29
CA GLU A 262 -21.64 -26.97 2.20
C GLU A 262 -20.39 -26.16 1.94
N ASN A 263 -20.43 -25.23 0.98
CA ASN A 263 -19.28 -24.40 0.57
C ASN A 263 -19.31 -23.03 1.24
N ARG A 264 -19.15 -23.01 2.58
CA ARG A 264 -19.24 -21.79 3.38
C ARG A 264 -18.36 -20.66 2.89
N ASP A 265 -17.22 -20.96 2.24
CA ASP A 265 -16.26 -19.93 1.79
C ASP A 265 -16.72 -19.12 0.57
N GLN A 266 -17.78 -19.54 -0.09
CA GLN A 266 -18.35 -18.85 -1.25
C GLN A 266 -19.43 -17.80 -0.88
N TYR A 267 -19.92 -17.82 0.36
CA TYR A 267 -21.00 -16.95 0.81
C TYR A 267 -20.46 -15.68 1.48
N LEU A 268 -21.06 -14.54 1.19
CA LEU A 268 -20.79 -13.27 1.88
C LEU A 268 -21.47 -13.25 3.25
N PHE A 269 -22.74 -13.71 3.29
CA PHE A 269 -23.55 -13.71 4.50
C PHE A 269 -23.62 -15.09 5.14
N TRP A 270 -23.55 -15.12 6.48
CA TRP A 270 -23.80 -16.32 7.27
C TRP A 270 -25.30 -16.57 7.42
N ASP A 271 -26.04 -15.55 7.86
CA ASP A 271 -27.49 -15.57 7.99
C ASP A 271 -28.12 -14.30 7.42
N ALA A 272 -29.40 -14.06 7.70
CA ALA A 272 -30.16 -12.93 7.18
C ALA A 272 -29.53 -11.54 7.47
N PHE A 273 -28.64 -11.42 8.47
CA PHE A 273 -28.09 -10.15 8.95
C PHE A 273 -26.58 -10.14 9.11
N HIS A 274 -25.96 -11.29 9.29
CA HIS A 274 -24.59 -11.38 9.73
C HIS A 274 -23.66 -11.81 8.58
N PRO A 275 -22.59 -11.02 8.34
CA PRO A 275 -21.55 -11.42 7.40
C PRO A 275 -20.85 -12.69 7.88
N LYS A 276 -20.31 -13.45 6.95
CA LYS A 276 -19.51 -14.62 7.23
C LYS A 276 -18.15 -14.24 7.88
N GLU A 277 -17.52 -15.21 8.56
CA GLU A 277 -16.21 -15.02 9.20
C GLU A 277 -15.15 -14.46 8.26
N ALA A 278 -15.09 -14.90 7.01
CA ALA A 278 -14.12 -14.39 6.02
C ALA A 278 -14.34 -12.90 5.73
N ALA A 279 -15.61 -12.47 5.59
CA ALA A 279 -15.97 -11.06 5.45
C ALA A 279 -15.67 -10.28 6.73
N ASN A 280 -16.01 -10.83 7.91
CA ASN A 280 -15.71 -10.24 9.21
C ASN A 280 -14.20 -10.06 9.43
N ARG A 281 -13.38 -11.03 9.03
CA ARG A 281 -11.92 -10.93 9.09
C ARG A 281 -11.37 -9.83 8.20
N ALA A 282 -11.90 -9.68 6.97
CA ALA A 282 -11.51 -8.62 6.07
C ALA A 282 -11.85 -7.23 6.64
N VAL A 283 -13.08 -7.06 7.12
CA VAL A 283 -13.57 -5.83 7.76
C VAL A 283 -12.84 -5.56 9.09
N GLY A 284 -12.67 -6.59 9.93
CA GLY A 284 -12.00 -6.46 11.23
C GLY A 284 -10.54 -6.02 11.12
N ARG A 285 -9.81 -6.49 10.11
CA ARG A 285 -8.44 -6.04 9.84
C ARG A 285 -8.40 -4.54 9.48
N ARG A 286 -9.39 -4.06 8.73
CA ARG A 286 -9.54 -2.64 8.37
C ARG A 286 -9.87 -1.78 9.59
N PHE A 287 -10.73 -2.25 10.48
CA PHE A 287 -11.04 -1.55 11.73
C PHE A 287 -9.89 -1.59 12.73
N TYR A 288 -9.13 -2.69 12.77
CA TYR A 288 -7.97 -2.79 13.65
C TYR A 288 -6.86 -1.83 13.23
N LYS A 289 -6.56 -1.74 11.93
CA LYS A 289 -5.60 -0.78 11.37
C LYS A 289 -6.30 -0.07 10.19
N ALA A 290 -6.85 1.10 10.49
CA ALA A 290 -7.61 1.90 9.52
C ALA A 290 -6.75 2.18 8.29
N GLN A 291 -7.30 1.91 7.13
CA GLN A 291 -6.68 2.19 5.85
C GLN A 291 -7.25 3.47 5.21
N SER A 292 -8.34 3.98 5.79
CA SER A 292 -9.03 5.17 5.32
C SER A 292 -9.66 5.90 6.51
N PRO A 293 -9.75 7.24 6.48
CA PRO A 293 -10.49 8.01 7.49
C PRO A 293 -11.97 7.62 7.62
N SER A 294 -12.53 6.95 6.62
CA SER A 294 -13.89 6.42 6.66
C SER A 294 -13.99 5.04 7.30
N ASP A 295 -12.88 4.31 7.45
CA ASP A 295 -12.88 3.00 8.09
C ASP A 295 -13.03 3.13 9.60
N THR A 296 -12.42 4.18 10.19
CA THR A 296 -12.47 4.46 11.63
C THR A 296 -12.34 5.96 11.88
N TYR A 297 -13.16 6.49 12.78
CA TYR A 297 -13.06 7.86 13.23
C TYR A 297 -13.19 7.93 14.76
N PRO A 298 -12.32 8.65 15.49
CA PRO A 298 -11.17 9.44 15.03
C PRO A 298 -9.87 8.64 14.85
N PHE A 299 -9.78 7.36 15.30
CA PHE A 299 -8.59 6.51 15.25
C PHE A 299 -8.97 5.06 14.99
N ASP A 300 -8.04 4.29 14.44
CA ASP A 300 -8.16 2.83 14.38
C ASP A 300 -7.88 2.18 15.74
N ILE A 301 -8.29 0.92 15.87
CA ILE A 301 -8.17 0.17 17.14
C ILE A 301 -6.70 -0.01 17.54
N HIS A 302 -5.80 -0.17 16.55
CA HIS A 302 -4.37 -0.32 16.82
C HIS A 302 -3.79 0.96 17.47
N ARG A 303 -4.14 2.12 16.93
CA ARG A 303 -3.71 3.40 17.48
C ARG A 303 -4.36 3.70 18.84
N LEU A 304 -5.63 3.36 19.01
CA LEU A 304 -6.32 3.48 20.29
C LEU A 304 -5.66 2.61 21.38
N ALA A 305 -5.19 1.43 21.04
CA ALA A 305 -4.51 0.52 21.95
C ALA A 305 -3.09 0.98 22.33
N GLN A 306 -2.52 1.96 21.61
CA GLN A 306 -1.22 2.56 21.89
C GLN A 306 -1.31 3.87 22.69
N LEU A 307 -2.52 4.40 22.89
CA LEU A 307 -2.80 5.58 23.72
C LEU A 307 -2.94 5.20 25.19
#